data_1f950c4ac0284f8438838be4d919e4b1
#
_entry.id   1f950c4ac0284f8438838be4d919e4b1
#
_cell.length_a   1.000
_cell.length_b   1.000
_cell.length_c   1.000
_cell.angle_alpha   90.00
_cell.angle_beta   90.00
_cell.angle_gamma   90.00
#
_symmetry.space_group_name_H-M   'P 1'
#
loop_
_entity.id
_entity.type
_entity.pdbx_description
1 polymer ?
#
loop_
_entity_poly.entity_id
_entity_poly.type
_entity_poly.pdbx_seq_one_letter_code
_entity_poly.pdbx_strand_id
1 'polypeptide(L)'
;MPSIKFSKKYLIRMIGEEMEDSTLSSYISKLGFEAAEITKDEITVEITPNRPELLDAVGFARAMRYFLHKKKGFSYLVEDAKPAAEIKVERSVSRIRPYISGLVATGLSFDDEMIANLINFTDKLCDVYGRARRKMAIGIHDLNKITGPLTYTLRREGSFRALNAESEKTYAEIIRTTGQGLKYYQAIGEHVGAYPVLEDEKGAIALIPIINSERTRLSHSTKNILVDITGTSEYVIDKFPDVIACSLIDMGAKVGKLSVNYGQISKTFPRMEKRKITINLADAEREIGMKIGASNIISLANKAGYEAYYTGKKVTFEIPEYRTDVLNYQDVVEDIAIAYGYDYINPSPVLTSSPGSLAKSTYTVDRLAMHMVGLGFSEMMNTLLTNEHGNYELMGLHPDKEYIKLKNPKAENLTMLRTWLLPSLLKNVSMSLTEKMPYNLFEIDSAFGIGGDALHEDMRICAVSTDSRANFNDAKAIFLSINSSFAMGLSLSEASHGSFIQGRCAYIKKGGKTVGILGELHPKVLAGFKIEEPTTCLEINLSDTLGI
;
A
#
# COMPACT_ATOMS: atom_id res chain seq x y z
N MET A 1 4.53 -3.09 5.09
CA MET A 1 5.72 -3.18 4.19
C MET A 1 5.88 -4.63 3.81
N PRO A 2 6.45 -4.98 2.63
CA PRO A 2 6.75 -6.37 2.35
C PRO A 2 7.88 -6.87 3.25
N SER A 3 7.62 -7.99 3.89
CA SER A 3 8.57 -8.72 4.71
C SER A 3 9.29 -9.75 3.82
N ILE A 4 10.60 -9.65 3.72
CA ILE A 4 11.45 -10.48 2.85
C ILE A 4 12.31 -11.40 3.70
N LYS A 5 12.31 -12.68 3.37
CA LYS A 5 13.17 -13.68 3.98
C LYS A 5 14.37 -13.95 3.09
N PHE A 6 15.53 -13.80 3.64
CA PHE A 6 16.80 -14.15 3.00
C PHE A 6 17.45 -15.34 3.70
N SER A 7 18.08 -16.25 2.93
CA SER A 7 19.05 -17.18 3.51
C SER A 7 20.20 -16.37 4.12
N LYS A 8 20.43 -16.51 5.43
CA LYS A 8 21.50 -15.79 6.14
C LYS A 8 22.86 -16.14 5.56
N LYS A 9 23.11 -17.43 5.30
CA LYS A 9 24.35 -17.90 4.70
C LYS A 9 24.59 -17.30 3.32
N TYR A 10 23.54 -17.26 2.48
CA TYR A 10 23.63 -16.67 1.14
C TYR A 10 23.90 -15.17 1.20
N LEU A 11 23.17 -14.43 2.06
CA LEU A 11 23.35 -12.99 2.22
C LEU A 11 24.78 -12.65 2.70
N ILE A 12 25.27 -13.33 3.73
CA ILE A 12 26.63 -13.13 4.25
C ILE A 12 27.68 -13.44 3.19
N ARG A 13 27.50 -14.55 2.43
CA ARG A 13 28.38 -14.88 1.28
C ARG A 13 28.43 -13.73 0.26
N MET A 14 27.29 -13.11 -0.04
CA MET A 14 27.21 -12.03 -1.01
C MET A 14 27.75 -10.69 -0.46
N ILE A 15 27.65 -10.45 0.84
CA ILE A 15 28.31 -9.30 1.52
C ILE A 15 29.81 -9.50 1.53
N GLY A 16 30.29 -10.74 1.69
CA GLY A 16 31.70 -11.10 1.73
C GLY A 16 32.36 -10.78 3.08
N GLU A 17 31.61 -10.76 4.17
CA GLU A 17 32.12 -10.58 5.53
C GLU A 17 31.22 -11.28 6.53
N GLU A 18 31.84 -12.11 7.37
CA GLU A 18 31.19 -12.68 8.55
C GLU A 18 30.96 -11.59 9.60
N MET A 19 29.77 -11.56 10.20
CA MET A 19 29.42 -10.63 11.27
C MET A 19 28.41 -11.24 12.22
N GLU A 20 28.44 -10.76 13.46
CA GLU A 20 27.46 -11.13 14.48
C GLU A 20 26.06 -10.57 14.16
N ASP A 21 25.02 -11.25 14.64
CA ASP A 21 23.62 -10.89 14.40
C ASP A 21 23.27 -9.49 14.89
N SER A 22 23.83 -9.08 16.04
CA SER A 22 23.66 -7.74 16.58
C SER A 22 24.24 -6.65 15.67
N THR A 23 25.42 -6.92 15.10
CA THR A 23 26.08 -6.03 14.14
C THR A 23 25.32 -5.96 12.84
N LEU A 24 24.87 -7.10 12.33
CA LEU A 24 24.06 -7.17 11.10
C LEU A 24 22.74 -6.40 11.27
N SER A 25 22.02 -6.61 12.38
CA SER A 25 20.81 -5.89 12.71
C SER A 25 21.04 -4.37 12.78
N SER A 26 22.13 -3.94 13.43
CA SER A 26 22.50 -2.53 13.51
C SER A 26 22.75 -1.90 12.14
N TYR A 27 23.42 -2.60 11.23
CA TYR A 27 23.65 -2.10 9.88
C TYR A 27 22.38 -2.06 9.04
N ILE A 28 21.49 -3.05 9.18
CA ILE A 28 20.17 -3.05 8.54
C ILE A 28 19.36 -1.83 8.97
N SER A 29 19.34 -1.54 10.30
CA SER A 29 18.66 -0.35 10.84
C SER A 29 19.26 0.95 10.32
N LYS A 30 20.60 1.05 10.22
CA LYS A 30 21.29 2.23 9.67
C LYS A 30 21.04 2.46 8.18
N LEU A 31 20.67 1.41 7.43
CA LEU A 31 20.21 1.52 6.04
C LEU A 31 18.75 1.97 5.91
N GLY A 32 18.06 2.16 7.03
CA GLY A 32 16.66 2.59 7.07
C GLY A 32 15.64 1.45 7.03
N PHE A 33 16.06 0.21 7.36
CA PHE A 33 15.20 -0.97 7.36
C PHE A 33 15.13 -1.61 8.74
N GLU A 34 14.10 -2.43 8.97
CA GLU A 34 13.95 -3.19 10.21
C GLU A 34 14.25 -4.67 9.97
N ALA A 35 15.16 -5.22 10.78
CA ALA A 35 15.35 -6.65 10.88
C ALA A 35 14.30 -7.20 11.85
N ALA A 36 13.18 -7.69 11.31
CA ALA A 36 12.06 -8.19 12.11
C ALA A 36 12.44 -9.48 12.87
N GLU A 37 13.29 -10.33 12.27
CA GLU A 37 13.74 -11.58 12.87
C GLU A 37 15.07 -12.02 12.27
N ILE A 38 16.01 -12.44 13.12
CA ILE A 38 17.26 -13.08 12.71
C ILE A 38 17.35 -14.43 13.41
N THR A 39 17.33 -15.51 12.61
CA THR A 39 17.51 -16.88 13.08
C THR A 39 18.90 -17.40 12.66
N LYS A 40 19.19 -18.67 12.97
CA LYS A 40 20.42 -19.31 12.53
C LYS A 40 20.53 -19.36 10.99
N ASP A 41 19.42 -19.60 10.30
CA ASP A 41 19.41 -19.91 8.88
C ASP A 41 18.80 -18.80 8.01
N GLU A 42 17.91 -17.98 8.58
CA GLU A 42 17.15 -16.96 7.83
C GLU A 42 17.19 -15.58 8.51
N ILE A 43 17.09 -14.56 7.69
CA ILE A 43 16.90 -13.17 8.11
C ILE A 43 15.63 -12.63 7.46
N THR A 44 14.73 -12.09 8.27
CA THR A 44 13.53 -11.43 7.81
C THR A 44 13.71 -9.91 7.93
N VAL A 45 13.62 -9.20 6.81
CA VAL A 45 13.76 -7.74 6.75
C VAL A 45 12.49 -7.12 6.19
N GLU A 46 12.00 -6.06 6.83
CA GLU A 46 10.92 -5.24 6.29
C GLU A 46 11.51 -4.18 5.35
N ILE A 47 11.16 -4.29 4.07
CA ILE A 47 11.69 -3.44 3.01
C ILE A 47 10.59 -2.56 2.44
N THR A 48 10.86 -1.27 2.26
CA THR A 48 9.92 -0.34 1.63
C THR A 48 9.78 -0.64 0.13
N PRO A 49 8.56 -0.58 -0.43
CA PRO A 49 8.35 -0.98 -1.84
C PRO A 49 8.96 -0.02 -2.88
N ASN A 50 9.52 1.13 -2.51
CA ASN A 50 10.24 2.02 -3.43
C ASN A 50 11.58 1.45 -3.91
N ARG A 51 12.18 0.50 -3.18
CA ARG A 51 13.51 -0.08 -3.44
C ARG A 51 13.39 -1.51 -3.97
N PRO A 52 13.06 -1.72 -5.28
CA PRO A 52 12.83 -3.06 -5.85
C PRO A 52 14.07 -3.96 -5.80
N GLU A 53 15.25 -3.41 -5.96
CA GLU A 53 16.51 -4.15 -5.93
C GLU A 53 16.82 -4.76 -4.57
N LEU A 54 16.27 -4.22 -3.49
CA LEU A 54 16.48 -4.73 -2.13
C LEU A 54 15.58 -5.92 -1.80
N LEU A 55 14.58 -6.22 -2.62
CA LEU A 55 13.79 -7.45 -2.50
C LEU A 55 14.59 -8.71 -2.86
N ASP A 56 15.82 -8.53 -3.34
CA ASP A 56 16.80 -9.54 -3.68
C ASP A 56 17.95 -9.56 -2.65
N ALA A 57 18.35 -10.74 -2.19
CA ALA A 57 19.51 -10.87 -1.30
C ALA A 57 20.81 -10.32 -1.92
N VAL A 58 20.97 -10.43 -3.24
CA VAL A 58 22.11 -9.91 -3.99
C VAL A 58 22.10 -8.38 -3.99
N GLY A 59 20.95 -7.79 -4.30
CA GLY A 59 20.75 -6.34 -4.26
C GLY A 59 20.89 -5.75 -2.86
N PHE A 60 20.39 -6.47 -1.85
CA PHE A 60 20.55 -6.09 -0.45
C PHE A 60 22.02 -6.16 -0.01
N ALA A 61 22.73 -7.24 -0.35
CA ALA A 61 24.16 -7.36 -0.10
C ALA A 61 24.96 -6.28 -0.81
N ARG A 62 24.59 -5.91 -2.03
CA ARG A 62 25.19 -4.77 -2.76
C ARG A 62 25.08 -3.48 -1.97
N ALA A 63 23.89 -3.13 -1.46
CA ALA A 63 23.66 -1.94 -0.64
C ALA A 63 24.52 -1.98 0.64
N MET A 64 24.59 -3.13 1.32
CA MET A 64 25.46 -3.33 2.48
C MET A 64 26.93 -3.14 2.15
N ARG A 65 27.41 -3.65 1.02
CA ARG A 65 28.82 -3.51 0.60
C ARG A 65 29.20 -2.04 0.33
N TYR A 66 28.29 -1.24 -0.24
CA TYR A 66 28.50 0.20 -0.36
C TYR A 66 28.53 0.87 1.01
N PHE A 67 27.56 0.56 1.84
CA PHE A 67 27.45 1.13 3.19
C PHE A 67 28.68 0.83 4.06
N LEU A 68 29.27 -0.35 3.89
CA LEU A 68 30.50 -0.79 4.56
C LEU A 68 31.79 -0.33 3.86
N HIS A 69 31.70 0.52 2.82
CA HIS A 69 32.85 0.96 2.00
C HIS A 69 33.64 -0.17 1.33
N LYS A 70 33.06 -1.34 1.14
CA LYS A 70 33.67 -2.50 0.47
C LYS A 70 33.55 -2.44 -1.05
N LYS A 71 32.60 -1.66 -1.56
CA LYS A 71 32.38 -1.42 -2.99
C LYS A 71 32.43 0.09 -3.24
N LYS A 72 33.11 0.49 -4.33
CA LYS A 72 33.15 1.89 -4.79
C LYS A 72 32.84 1.89 -6.27
N GLY A 73 32.08 2.90 -6.68
CA GLY A 73 31.63 3.02 -8.06
C GLY A 73 30.69 1.92 -8.50
N PHE A 74 30.01 2.13 -9.59
CA PHE A 74 29.19 1.10 -10.22
C PHE A 74 29.48 1.09 -11.73
N SER A 75 29.57 -0.13 -12.29
CA SER A 75 29.67 -0.31 -13.73
C SER A 75 28.93 -1.58 -14.06
N TYR A 76 27.78 -1.44 -14.69
CA TYR A 76 26.99 -2.55 -15.17
C TYR A 76 27.06 -2.56 -16.69
N LEU A 77 27.95 -3.42 -17.19
CA LEU A 77 28.16 -3.59 -18.61
C LEU A 77 27.24 -4.69 -19.14
N VAL A 78 26.46 -4.35 -20.14
CA VAL A 78 25.67 -5.29 -20.93
C VAL A 78 26.34 -5.46 -22.28
N GLU A 79 26.49 -6.70 -22.72
CA GLU A 79 27.14 -7.00 -24.00
C GLU A 79 26.35 -6.37 -25.15
N ASP A 80 26.98 -5.45 -25.88
CA ASP A 80 26.40 -4.69 -27.02
C ASP A 80 26.46 -5.46 -28.34
N ALA A 81 26.92 -6.71 -28.32
CA ALA A 81 26.84 -7.60 -29.47
C ALA A 81 25.39 -7.75 -29.96
N LYS A 82 25.20 -8.30 -31.16
CA LYS A 82 23.86 -8.58 -31.72
C LYS A 82 22.95 -9.14 -30.61
N PRO A 83 21.66 -8.73 -30.55
CA PRO A 83 20.75 -9.25 -29.55
C PRO A 83 20.87 -10.77 -29.43
N ALA A 84 21.09 -11.26 -28.22
CA ALA A 84 21.31 -12.68 -27.97
C ALA A 84 20.05 -13.53 -28.23
N ALA A 85 18.88 -12.88 -28.19
CA ALA A 85 17.59 -13.47 -28.56
C ALA A 85 16.62 -12.39 -29.09
N GLU A 86 15.61 -12.83 -29.82
CA GLU A 86 14.55 -11.97 -30.33
C GLU A 86 13.18 -12.56 -29.99
N ILE A 87 12.25 -11.67 -29.59
CA ILE A 87 10.84 -12.01 -29.38
C ILE A 87 10.00 -11.22 -30.37
N LYS A 88 9.25 -11.92 -31.20
CA LYS A 88 8.23 -11.35 -32.07
C LYS A 88 6.92 -11.22 -31.30
N VAL A 89 6.34 -10.03 -31.29
CA VAL A 89 5.06 -9.75 -30.63
C VAL A 89 3.95 -9.67 -31.67
N GLU A 90 2.94 -10.50 -31.53
CA GLU A 90 1.76 -10.43 -32.39
C GLU A 90 0.75 -9.38 -31.87
N ARG A 91 0.04 -8.73 -32.80
CA ARG A 91 -0.99 -7.73 -32.45
C ARG A 91 -2.11 -8.29 -31.58
N SER A 92 -2.32 -9.59 -31.59
CA SER A 92 -3.34 -10.28 -30.81
C SER A 92 -3.28 -9.96 -29.32
N VAL A 93 -2.07 -9.83 -28.73
CA VAL A 93 -1.87 -9.58 -27.28
C VAL A 93 -2.20 -8.15 -26.84
N SER A 94 -2.33 -7.20 -27.78
CA SER A 94 -2.41 -5.76 -27.50
C SER A 94 -3.57 -5.35 -26.56
N ARG A 95 -4.67 -6.10 -26.56
CA ARG A 95 -5.86 -5.81 -25.75
C ARG A 95 -5.83 -6.43 -24.36
N ILE A 96 -4.98 -7.43 -24.13
CA ILE A 96 -4.94 -8.19 -22.88
C ILE A 96 -3.69 -7.83 -22.09
N ARG A 97 -2.51 -8.04 -22.71
CA ARG A 97 -1.22 -7.84 -22.06
C ARG A 97 -0.18 -7.38 -23.08
N PRO A 98 -0.20 -6.06 -23.43
CA PRO A 98 0.44 -5.53 -24.64
C PRO A 98 1.97 -5.52 -24.60
N TYR A 99 2.58 -5.52 -23.41
CA TYR A 99 4.00 -5.24 -23.29
C TYR A 99 4.79 -6.48 -22.86
N ILE A 100 5.95 -6.67 -23.50
CA ILE A 100 6.96 -7.65 -23.12
C ILE A 100 8.35 -7.03 -23.21
N SER A 101 9.22 -7.37 -22.30
CA SER A 101 10.66 -7.07 -22.30
C SER A 101 11.40 -8.27 -21.74
N GLY A 102 12.70 -8.13 -21.53
CA GLY A 102 13.48 -9.18 -20.90
C GLY A 102 14.98 -9.01 -21.15
N LEU A 103 15.72 -10.05 -20.89
CA LEU A 103 17.16 -10.11 -21.09
C LEU A 103 17.64 -11.56 -21.22
N VAL A 104 18.86 -11.71 -21.68
CA VAL A 104 19.60 -12.98 -21.65
C VAL A 104 20.76 -12.84 -20.66
N ALA A 105 20.99 -13.89 -19.86
CA ALA A 105 22.18 -13.95 -19.02
C ALA A 105 22.92 -15.27 -19.23
N THR A 106 24.25 -15.22 -19.29
CA THR A 106 25.11 -16.37 -19.60
C THR A 106 26.21 -16.50 -18.56
N GLY A 107 26.80 -17.70 -18.48
CA GLY A 107 27.93 -17.97 -17.59
C GLY A 107 27.56 -18.13 -16.12
N LEU A 108 26.29 -18.36 -15.81
CA LEU A 108 25.81 -18.66 -14.45
C LEU A 108 26.27 -20.04 -13.97
N SER A 109 26.45 -20.16 -12.66
CA SER A 109 26.71 -21.45 -11.99
C SER A 109 25.77 -21.53 -10.79
N PHE A 110 24.63 -22.19 -10.98
CA PHE A 110 23.58 -22.26 -9.98
C PHE A 110 23.86 -23.32 -8.91
N ASP A 111 23.68 -22.91 -7.66
CA ASP A 111 23.40 -23.79 -6.53
C ASP A 111 21.92 -23.61 -6.09
N ASP A 112 21.47 -24.41 -5.13
CA ASP A 112 20.09 -24.37 -4.63
C ASP A 112 19.73 -22.98 -4.04
N GLU A 113 20.67 -22.35 -3.33
CA GLU A 113 20.46 -21.04 -2.72
C GLU A 113 20.28 -19.94 -3.78
N MET A 114 21.08 -19.98 -4.86
CA MET A 114 20.98 -19.03 -5.97
C MET A 114 19.66 -19.18 -6.73
N ILE A 115 19.25 -20.43 -7.03
CA ILE A 115 17.95 -20.68 -7.71
C ILE A 115 16.80 -20.21 -6.81
N ALA A 116 16.80 -20.59 -5.53
CA ALA A 116 15.77 -20.20 -4.59
C ALA A 116 15.68 -18.68 -4.44
N ASN A 117 16.83 -17.99 -4.31
CA ASN A 117 16.89 -16.54 -4.23
C ASN A 117 16.32 -15.87 -5.49
N LEU A 118 16.72 -16.32 -6.69
CA LEU A 118 16.27 -15.75 -7.95
C LEU A 118 14.75 -15.92 -8.15
N ILE A 119 14.20 -17.08 -7.80
CA ILE A 119 12.76 -17.34 -7.84
C ILE A 119 12.04 -16.44 -6.83
N ASN A 120 12.50 -16.41 -5.58
CA ASN A 120 11.90 -15.56 -4.55
C ASN A 120 11.91 -14.07 -4.95
N PHE A 121 13.01 -13.59 -5.49
CA PHE A 121 13.13 -12.20 -5.97
C PHE A 121 12.09 -11.90 -7.03
N THR A 122 12.01 -12.71 -8.09
CA THR A 122 11.08 -12.47 -9.18
C THR A 122 9.62 -12.62 -8.75
N ASP A 123 9.29 -13.55 -7.85
CA ASP A 123 7.96 -13.68 -7.28
C ASP A 123 7.60 -12.44 -6.43
N LYS A 124 8.51 -11.93 -5.60
CA LYS A 124 8.28 -10.69 -4.85
C LYS A 124 8.09 -9.47 -5.74
N LEU A 125 8.87 -9.35 -6.79
CA LEU A 125 8.66 -8.30 -7.80
C LEU A 125 7.26 -8.41 -8.44
N CYS A 126 6.82 -9.61 -8.79
CA CYS A 126 5.51 -9.87 -9.36
C CYS A 126 4.37 -9.57 -8.37
N ASP A 127 4.54 -9.86 -7.10
CA ASP A 127 3.52 -9.62 -6.08
C ASP A 127 3.43 -8.12 -5.73
N VAL A 128 4.57 -7.45 -5.51
CA VAL A 128 4.63 -6.03 -5.09
C VAL A 128 4.36 -5.10 -6.27
N TYR A 129 5.24 -5.08 -7.25
CA TYR A 129 5.14 -4.17 -8.41
C TYR A 129 4.19 -4.70 -9.47
N GLY A 130 4.13 -6.01 -9.63
CA GLY A 130 3.21 -6.69 -10.53
C GLY A 130 1.76 -6.70 -10.04
N ARG A 131 1.48 -6.31 -8.78
CA ARG A 131 0.15 -6.39 -8.15
C ARG A 131 -0.47 -7.77 -8.34
N ALA A 132 0.18 -8.80 -7.79
CA ALA A 132 -0.17 -10.20 -7.99
C ALA A 132 -0.26 -10.54 -9.48
N ARG A 133 0.79 -10.24 -10.22
CA ARG A 133 0.99 -10.50 -11.66
C ARG A 133 0.05 -9.74 -12.63
N ARG A 134 -0.84 -8.88 -12.13
CA ARG A 134 -1.75 -8.09 -12.99
C ARG A 134 -1.00 -7.09 -13.87
N LYS A 135 -0.05 -6.33 -13.29
CA LYS A 135 0.73 -5.30 -14.01
C LYS A 135 2.02 -5.84 -14.62
N MET A 136 2.66 -6.79 -13.96
CA MET A 136 3.92 -7.40 -14.38
C MET A 136 3.98 -8.84 -13.93
N ALA A 137 4.48 -9.72 -14.79
CA ALA A 137 4.90 -11.08 -14.46
C ALA A 137 6.27 -11.33 -15.08
N ILE A 138 7.07 -12.14 -14.41
CA ILE A 138 8.44 -12.49 -14.81
C ILE A 138 8.52 -14.00 -14.95
N GLY A 139 9.04 -14.45 -16.09
CA GLY A 139 9.40 -15.83 -16.36
C GLY A 139 10.91 -15.98 -16.48
N ILE A 140 11.44 -17.11 -16.05
CA ILE A 140 12.86 -17.47 -16.22
C ILE A 140 12.94 -18.85 -16.84
N HIS A 141 13.74 -18.96 -17.90
CA HIS A 141 13.86 -20.15 -18.72
C HIS A 141 15.32 -20.54 -18.95
N ASP A 142 15.60 -21.83 -18.97
CA ASP A 142 16.87 -22.36 -19.45
C ASP A 142 16.98 -22.09 -20.97
N LEU A 143 17.83 -21.13 -21.34
CA LEU A 143 17.99 -20.69 -22.72
C LEU A 143 18.43 -21.82 -23.66
N ASN A 144 19.21 -22.76 -23.16
CA ASN A 144 19.72 -23.89 -23.97
C ASN A 144 18.62 -24.88 -24.36
N LYS A 145 17.44 -24.79 -23.73
CA LYS A 145 16.27 -25.64 -24.02
C LYS A 145 15.25 -24.96 -24.95
N ILE A 146 15.51 -23.71 -25.32
CA ILE A 146 14.70 -22.94 -26.28
C ILE A 146 15.19 -23.22 -27.69
N THR A 147 14.27 -23.38 -28.64
CA THR A 147 14.58 -23.73 -30.01
C THR A 147 13.97 -22.73 -30.98
N GLY A 148 14.81 -22.07 -31.78
CA GLY A 148 14.36 -21.10 -32.80
C GLY A 148 13.83 -19.77 -32.24
N PRO A 149 13.14 -18.99 -33.06
CA PRO A 149 12.63 -17.69 -32.68
C PRO A 149 11.48 -17.80 -31.68
N LEU A 150 11.39 -16.81 -30.79
CA LEU A 150 10.32 -16.70 -29.80
C LEU A 150 9.17 -15.85 -30.33
N THR A 151 7.94 -16.29 -30.07
CA THR A 151 6.73 -15.54 -30.43
C THR A 151 5.86 -15.33 -29.19
N TYR A 152 5.46 -14.09 -28.94
CA TYR A 152 4.48 -13.72 -27.93
C TYR A 152 3.14 -13.46 -28.59
N THR A 153 2.14 -14.29 -28.30
CA THR A 153 0.87 -14.33 -29.01
C THR A 153 -0.31 -14.72 -28.11
N LEU A 154 -1.54 -14.65 -28.65
CA LEU A 154 -2.73 -15.25 -28.05
C LEU A 154 -3.08 -16.57 -28.72
N ARG A 155 -3.34 -17.60 -27.91
CA ARG A 155 -3.86 -18.89 -28.38
C ARG A 155 -5.21 -19.18 -27.70
N ARG A 156 -6.16 -19.70 -28.48
CA ARG A 156 -7.45 -20.15 -27.92
C ARG A 156 -7.34 -21.54 -27.31
N GLU A 157 -6.54 -22.38 -27.90
CA GLU A 157 -6.31 -23.76 -27.51
C GLU A 157 -4.80 -24.06 -27.53
N GLY A 158 -4.40 -25.05 -26.77
CA GLY A 158 -3.05 -25.56 -26.70
C GLY A 158 -2.81 -26.28 -25.39
N SER A 159 -1.72 -27.02 -25.35
CA SER A 159 -1.31 -27.80 -24.19
C SER A 159 0.19 -27.77 -24.02
N PHE A 160 0.65 -27.96 -22.82
CA PHE A 160 2.05 -28.24 -22.48
C PHE A 160 2.14 -28.83 -21.08
N ARG A 161 3.28 -29.41 -20.77
CA ARG A 161 3.59 -29.85 -19.43
C ARG A 161 4.03 -28.65 -18.58
N ALA A 162 3.14 -28.19 -17.70
CA ALA A 162 3.40 -27.09 -16.80
C ALA A 162 4.49 -27.45 -15.78
N LEU A 163 5.17 -26.47 -15.21
CA LEU A 163 6.21 -26.65 -14.21
C LEU A 163 5.67 -27.47 -13.03
N ASN A 164 6.41 -28.51 -12.62
CA ASN A 164 6.05 -29.50 -11.60
C ASN A 164 4.80 -30.35 -11.90
N ALA A 165 4.27 -30.33 -13.12
CA ALA A 165 3.19 -31.24 -13.50
C ALA A 165 3.74 -32.60 -13.96
N GLU A 166 2.99 -33.67 -13.68
CA GLU A 166 3.35 -35.02 -14.12
C GLU A 166 3.06 -35.27 -15.61
N SER A 167 2.03 -34.61 -16.11
CA SER A 167 1.55 -34.79 -17.49
C SER A 167 1.26 -33.46 -18.19
N GLU A 168 1.15 -33.54 -19.49
CA GLU A 168 0.68 -32.43 -20.33
C GLU A 168 -0.79 -32.12 -20.05
N LYS A 169 -1.14 -30.84 -20.01
CA LYS A 169 -2.49 -30.31 -19.76
C LYS A 169 -2.79 -29.16 -20.69
N THR A 170 -4.05 -29.02 -21.03
CA THR A 170 -4.53 -27.86 -21.80
C THR A 170 -4.42 -26.56 -20.96
N TYR A 171 -4.39 -25.40 -21.62
CA TYR A 171 -4.33 -24.10 -20.94
C TYR A 171 -5.49 -23.92 -19.94
N ALA A 172 -6.69 -24.36 -20.32
CA ALA A 172 -7.86 -24.30 -19.45
C ALA A 172 -7.72 -25.19 -18.21
N GLU A 173 -7.18 -26.41 -18.37
CA GLU A 173 -6.92 -27.33 -17.27
C GLU A 173 -5.83 -26.80 -16.35
N ILE A 174 -4.73 -26.25 -16.88
CA ILE A 174 -3.68 -25.63 -16.10
C ILE A 174 -4.25 -24.55 -15.17
N ILE A 175 -5.09 -23.67 -15.70
CA ILE A 175 -5.72 -22.59 -14.92
C ILE A 175 -6.61 -23.14 -13.80
N ARG A 176 -7.36 -24.22 -14.07
CA ARG A 176 -8.33 -24.78 -13.11
C ARG A 176 -7.72 -25.73 -12.10
N THR A 177 -6.57 -26.36 -12.38
CA THR A 177 -6.04 -27.47 -11.59
C THR A 177 -4.69 -27.18 -10.93
N THR A 178 -3.97 -26.12 -11.33
CA THR A 178 -2.69 -25.77 -10.73
C THR A 178 -2.87 -24.68 -9.65
N GLY A 179 -2.04 -24.70 -8.61
CA GLY A 179 -2.06 -23.68 -7.57
C GLY A 179 -1.83 -22.27 -8.12
N GLN A 180 -0.92 -22.12 -9.10
CA GLN A 180 -0.67 -20.84 -9.79
C GLN A 180 -1.86 -20.43 -10.65
N GLY A 181 -2.50 -21.37 -11.32
CA GLY A 181 -3.71 -21.12 -12.10
C GLY A 181 -4.82 -20.55 -11.24
N LEU A 182 -5.14 -21.22 -10.12
CA LEU A 182 -6.16 -20.79 -9.16
C LEU A 182 -5.82 -19.43 -8.52
N LYS A 183 -4.54 -19.19 -8.20
CA LYS A 183 -4.09 -17.94 -7.58
C LYS A 183 -4.11 -16.74 -8.53
N TYR A 184 -3.72 -16.94 -9.80
CA TYR A 184 -3.43 -15.84 -10.72
C TYR A 184 -4.35 -15.76 -11.94
N TYR A 185 -5.39 -16.58 -12.08
CA TYR A 185 -6.29 -16.56 -13.26
C TYR A 185 -6.88 -15.17 -13.53
N GLN A 186 -7.19 -14.41 -12.49
CA GLN A 186 -7.71 -13.04 -12.61
C GLN A 186 -6.71 -12.05 -13.25
N ALA A 187 -5.41 -12.38 -13.26
CA ALA A 187 -4.39 -11.56 -13.89
C ALA A 187 -4.37 -11.67 -15.43
N ILE A 188 -5.07 -12.67 -16.00
CA ILE A 188 -5.28 -12.78 -17.44
C ILE A 188 -6.32 -11.73 -17.92
N GLY A 189 -7.22 -11.27 -17.03
CA GLY A 189 -8.29 -10.34 -17.35
C GLY A 189 -9.60 -11.04 -17.77
N GLU A 190 -10.60 -10.27 -18.21
CA GLU A 190 -11.96 -10.76 -18.53
C GLU A 190 -12.06 -11.50 -19.88
N HIS A 191 -10.96 -11.69 -20.59
CA HIS A 191 -10.97 -12.29 -21.93
C HIS A 191 -11.00 -13.83 -21.87
N VAL A 192 -12.16 -14.34 -21.55
CA VAL A 192 -12.42 -15.79 -21.53
C VAL A 192 -12.23 -16.41 -22.91
N GLY A 193 -11.37 -17.41 -23.00
CA GLY A 193 -11.16 -18.22 -24.22
C GLY A 193 -9.97 -17.84 -25.11
N ALA A 194 -9.11 -16.92 -24.67
CA ALA A 194 -7.83 -16.65 -25.33
C ALA A 194 -6.73 -16.40 -24.29
N TYR A 195 -5.59 -17.04 -24.45
CA TYR A 195 -4.51 -17.13 -23.47
C TYR A 195 -3.23 -16.50 -24.01
N PRO A 196 -2.61 -15.53 -23.33
CA PRO A 196 -1.29 -15.06 -23.70
C PRO A 196 -0.25 -16.17 -23.47
N VAL A 197 0.52 -16.47 -24.48
CA VAL A 197 1.58 -17.48 -24.43
C VAL A 197 2.88 -16.96 -25.03
N LEU A 198 3.98 -17.38 -24.46
CA LEU A 198 5.29 -17.30 -25.08
C LEU A 198 5.65 -18.67 -25.62
N GLU A 199 5.97 -18.74 -26.89
CA GLU A 199 6.25 -20.01 -27.58
C GLU A 199 7.50 -19.95 -28.44
N ASP A 200 8.15 -21.09 -28.62
CA ASP A 200 9.22 -21.33 -29.57
C ASP A 200 8.76 -22.32 -30.65
N GLU A 201 9.67 -22.82 -31.49
CA GLU A 201 9.33 -23.79 -32.54
C GLU A 201 8.75 -25.13 -32.02
N LYS A 202 9.01 -25.49 -30.75
CA LYS A 202 8.49 -26.71 -30.11
C LYS A 202 7.21 -26.49 -29.32
N GLY A 203 6.65 -25.29 -29.33
CA GLY A 203 5.40 -24.94 -28.66
C GLY A 203 5.60 -24.06 -27.42
N ALA A 204 4.55 -23.95 -26.60
CA ALA A 204 4.52 -23.04 -25.48
C ALA A 204 5.63 -23.31 -24.45
N ILE A 205 6.36 -22.25 -24.08
CA ILE A 205 7.31 -22.25 -22.97
C ILE A 205 6.73 -21.58 -21.72
N ALA A 206 5.68 -20.75 -21.89
CA ALA A 206 4.96 -20.14 -20.76
C ALA A 206 3.50 -19.86 -21.13
N LEU A 207 2.61 -20.11 -20.18
CA LEU A 207 1.25 -19.58 -20.13
C LEU A 207 1.25 -18.32 -19.25
N ILE A 208 1.19 -17.16 -19.88
CA ILE A 208 1.39 -15.87 -19.21
C ILE A 208 0.05 -15.34 -18.65
N PRO A 209 0.01 -14.83 -17.44
CA PRO A 209 1.10 -14.69 -16.44
C PRO A 209 1.13 -15.83 -15.40
N ILE A 210 0.71 -17.02 -15.76
CA ILE A 210 0.38 -18.11 -14.85
C ILE A 210 1.60 -18.97 -14.48
N ILE A 211 2.19 -19.67 -15.47
CA ILE A 211 3.21 -20.70 -15.22
C ILE A 211 4.06 -20.99 -16.46
N ASN A 212 5.33 -21.31 -16.21
CA ASN A 212 6.27 -21.75 -17.23
C ASN A 212 6.14 -23.26 -17.53
N SER A 213 6.71 -23.67 -18.65
CA SER A 213 6.80 -25.08 -19.04
C SER A 213 7.92 -25.80 -18.27
N GLU A 214 7.66 -27.07 -17.91
CA GLU A 214 8.67 -27.98 -17.36
C GLU A 214 9.87 -28.15 -18.30
N ARG A 215 9.65 -28.05 -19.61
CA ARG A 215 10.69 -28.18 -20.65
C ARG A 215 11.83 -27.18 -20.47
N THR A 216 11.51 -25.95 -20.06
CA THR A 216 12.50 -24.86 -19.91
C THR A 216 12.88 -24.62 -18.45
N ARG A 217 12.60 -25.57 -17.55
CA ARG A 217 12.92 -25.50 -16.14
C ARG A 217 14.42 -25.29 -15.89
N LEU A 218 14.73 -24.41 -14.94
CA LEU A 218 16.09 -24.24 -14.41
C LEU A 218 16.55 -25.48 -13.63
N SER A 219 17.84 -25.73 -13.69
CA SER A 219 18.52 -26.78 -12.94
C SER A 219 19.94 -26.35 -12.61
N HIS A 220 20.66 -27.11 -11.79
CA HIS A 220 22.09 -26.87 -11.49
C HIS A 220 22.98 -26.88 -12.75
N SER A 221 22.57 -27.59 -13.79
CA SER A 221 23.30 -27.60 -15.07
C SER A 221 23.02 -26.40 -15.98
N THR A 222 22.03 -25.59 -15.65
CA THR A 222 21.69 -24.39 -16.43
C THR A 222 22.79 -23.35 -16.26
N LYS A 223 23.34 -22.86 -17.38
CA LYS A 223 24.36 -21.81 -17.40
C LYS A 223 23.87 -20.54 -18.07
N ASN A 224 22.88 -20.66 -18.92
CA ASN A 224 22.34 -19.56 -19.71
C ASN A 224 20.83 -19.48 -19.50
N ILE A 225 20.32 -18.30 -19.23
CA ILE A 225 18.89 -18.07 -18.99
C ILE A 225 18.34 -16.99 -19.90
N LEU A 226 17.07 -17.14 -20.25
CA LEU A 226 16.21 -16.10 -20.75
C LEU A 226 15.31 -15.64 -19.61
N VAL A 227 15.23 -14.35 -19.39
CA VAL A 227 14.23 -13.71 -18.52
C VAL A 227 13.24 -12.98 -19.40
N ASP A 228 11.96 -13.33 -19.32
CA ASP A 228 10.87 -12.57 -19.92
C ASP A 228 10.10 -11.78 -18.87
N ILE A 229 9.67 -10.59 -19.21
CA ILE A 229 8.90 -9.70 -18.36
C ILE A 229 7.71 -9.20 -19.14
N THR A 230 6.51 -9.61 -18.78
CA THR A 230 5.28 -9.26 -19.49
C THR A 230 4.36 -8.41 -18.64
N GLY A 231 3.58 -7.54 -19.24
CA GLY A 231 2.68 -6.70 -18.42
C GLY A 231 1.73 -5.80 -19.18
N THR A 232 0.96 -5.06 -18.37
CA THR A 232 -0.03 -4.06 -18.81
C THR A 232 0.46 -2.63 -18.61
N SER A 233 1.61 -2.43 -17.96
CA SER A 233 2.22 -1.13 -17.71
C SER A 233 3.57 -1.03 -18.42
N GLU A 234 3.67 -0.17 -19.43
CA GLU A 234 4.90 0.04 -20.19
C GLU A 234 6.05 0.49 -19.30
N TYR A 235 5.80 1.44 -18.40
CA TYR A 235 6.80 1.94 -17.45
C TYR A 235 7.49 0.81 -16.66
N VAL A 236 6.69 -0.10 -16.11
CA VAL A 236 7.22 -1.22 -15.32
C VAL A 236 8.05 -2.16 -16.19
N ILE A 237 7.53 -2.48 -17.39
CA ILE A 237 8.19 -3.39 -18.33
C ILE A 237 9.50 -2.80 -18.86
N ASP A 238 9.60 -1.49 -19.00
CA ASP A 238 10.82 -0.82 -19.45
C ASP A 238 11.93 -0.75 -18.38
N LYS A 239 11.56 -0.67 -17.09
CA LYS A 239 12.54 -0.43 -16.00
C LYS A 239 13.06 -1.70 -15.32
N PHE A 240 12.23 -2.73 -15.19
CA PHE A 240 12.62 -3.91 -14.43
C PHE A 240 13.69 -4.80 -15.08
N PRO A 241 13.86 -4.84 -16.41
CA PRO A 241 15.02 -5.51 -17.00
C PRO A 241 16.35 -4.99 -16.45
N ASP A 242 16.49 -3.67 -16.22
CA ASP A 242 17.70 -3.05 -15.71
C ASP A 242 17.97 -3.50 -14.25
N VAL A 243 16.92 -3.56 -13.42
CA VAL A 243 17.03 -4.02 -12.03
C VAL A 243 17.51 -5.47 -11.95
N ILE A 244 16.90 -6.36 -12.76
CA ILE A 244 17.25 -7.78 -12.80
C ILE A 244 18.64 -7.99 -13.40
N ALA A 245 18.99 -7.21 -14.46
CA ALA A 245 20.32 -7.26 -15.07
C ALA A 245 21.42 -6.97 -14.05
N CYS A 246 21.26 -5.91 -13.24
CA CYS A 246 22.22 -5.56 -12.21
C CYS A 246 22.40 -6.69 -11.15
N SER A 247 21.31 -7.34 -10.74
CA SER A 247 21.40 -8.47 -9.82
C SER A 247 22.12 -9.68 -10.45
N LEU A 248 21.81 -10.01 -11.69
CA LEU A 248 22.48 -11.11 -12.40
C LEU A 248 23.97 -10.85 -12.64
N ILE A 249 24.34 -9.58 -12.96
CA ILE A 249 25.75 -9.19 -13.08
C ILE A 249 26.49 -9.34 -11.74
N ASP A 250 25.86 -8.92 -10.63
CA ASP A 250 26.45 -9.11 -9.29
C ASP A 250 26.52 -10.60 -8.88
N MET A 251 25.72 -11.49 -9.48
CA MET A 251 25.83 -12.95 -9.38
C MET A 251 26.94 -13.55 -10.27
N GLY A 252 27.62 -12.70 -11.09
CA GLY A 252 28.70 -13.12 -11.97
C GLY A 252 28.29 -13.46 -13.41
N ALA A 253 27.02 -13.22 -13.79
CA ALA A 253 26.57 -13.44 -15.14
C ALA A 253 27.09 -12.36 -16.12
N LYS A 254 27.24 -12.75 -17.38
CA LYS A 254 27.29 -11.83 -18.51
C LYS A 254 25.87 -11.60 -19.03
N VAL A 255 25.43 -10.36 -19.03
CA VAL A 255 24.07 -10.01 -19.49
C VAL A 255 24.14 -9.53 -20.93
N GLY A 256 23.30 -10.12 -21.77
CA GLY A 256 23.10 -9.74 -23.17
C GLY A 256 21.74 -9.12 -23.41
N LYS A 257 21.64 -8.37 -24.49
CA LYS A 257 20.39 -7.69 -24.89
C LYS A 257 19.41 -8.66 -25.54
N LEU A 258 18.13 -8.41 -25.29
CA LEU A 258 16.98 -9.03 -25.94
C LEU A 258 16.29 -8.01 -26.86
N SER A 259 16.05 -8.38 -28.11
CA SER A 259 15.26 -7.58 -29.05
C SER A 259 13.78 -7.98 -28.96
N VAL A 260 12.89 -7.00 -28.91
CA VAL A 260 11.45 -7.21 -28.91
C VAL A 260 10.84 -6.49 -30.11
N ASN A 261 10.28 -7.24 -31.03
CA ASN A 261 9.78 -6.76 -32.31
C ASN A 261 8.24 -6.68 -32.31
N TYR A 262 7.69 -5.48 -32.31
CA TYR A 262 6.25 -5.20 -32.39
C TYR A 262 5.76 -4.99 -33.85
N GLY A 263 6.52 -5.41 -34.81
CA GLY A 263 6.24 -5.24 -36.24
C GLY A 263 6.82 -3.94 -36.80
N GLN A 264 6.27 -2.80 -36.43
CA GLN A 264 6.78 -1.49 -36.89
C GLN A 264 7.89 -0.90 -36.00
N ILE A 265 7.93 -1.32 -34.75
CA ILE A 265 8.87 -0.80 -33.73
C ILE A 265 9.60 -1.99 -33.11
N SER A 266 10.92 -1.90 -33.04
CA SER A 266 11.75 -2.81 -32.26
C SER A 266 12.31 -2.09 -31.04
N LYS A 267 12.22 -2.71 -29.87
CA LYS A 267 12.79 -2.24 -28.62
C LYS A 267 13.85 -3.23 -28.14
N THR A 268 14.89 -2.74 -27.50
CA THR A 268 15.97 -3.57 -26.98
C THR A 268 16.10 -3.39 -25.47
N PHE A 269 16.25 -4.48 -24.74
CA PHE A 269 16.34 -4.51 -23.28
C PHE A 269 17.51 -5.41 -22.83
N PRO A 270 18.10 -5.17 -21.63
CA PRO A 270 17.90 -4.00 -20.76
C PRO A 270 18.42 -2.74 -21.41
N ARG A 271 17.92 -1.56 -20.99
CA ARG A 271 18.34 -0.28 -21.57
C ARG A 271 19.63 0.23 -20.93
N MET A 272 19.78 0.05 -19.62
CA MET A 272 20.92 0.48 -18.83
C MET A 272 21.24 1.98 -19.01
N GLU A 273 20.18 2.79 -18.97
CA GLU A 273 20.30 4.25 -19.17
C GLU A 273 20.84 4.91 -17.91
N LYS A 274 22.02 5.52 -18.01
CA LYS A 274 22.61 6.32 -16.93
C LYS A 274 21.88 7.64 -16.77
N ARG A 275 21.46 7.94 -15.54
CA ARG A 275 20.81 9.20 -15.17
C ARG A 275 21.74 10.03 -14.29
N LYS A 276 21.62 11.36 -14.39
CA LYS A 276 22.39 12.29 -13.56
C LYS A 276 21.45 13.27 -12.90
N ILE A 277 21.73 13.57 -11.63
CA ILE A 277 21.04 14.61 -10.86
C ILE A 277 22.09 15.58 -10.34
N THR A 278 21.86 16.87 -10.56
CA THR A 278 22.77 17.94 -10.13
C THR A 278 22.07 18.89 -9.19
N ILE A 279 22.69 19.17 -8.04
CA ILE A 279 22.17 20.09 -7.01
C ILE A 279 23.28 21.05 -6.56
N ASN A 280 22.91 22.25 -6.11
CA ASN A 280 23.89 23.09 -5.39
C ASN A 280 24.18 22.47 -4.02
N LEU A 281 25.44 22.45 -3.63
CA LEU A 281 25.85 21.92 -2.32
C LEU A 281 25.11 22.62 -1.16
N ALA A 282 24.97 23.95 -1.25
CA ALA A 282 24.27 24.73 -0.23
C ALA A 282 22.78 24.38 -0.09
N ASP A 283 22.12 23.95 -1.17
CA ASP A 283 20.71 23.52 -1.14
C ASP A 283 20.60 22.15 -0.47
N ALA A 284 21.50 21.21 -0.77
CA ALA A 284 21.54 19.92 -0.09
C ALA A 284 21.81 20.08 1.43
N GLU A 285 22.77 20.92 1.80
CA GLU A 285 23.10 21.22 3.19
C GLU A 285 21.93 21.89 3.93
N ARG A 286 21.17 22.75 3.26
CA ARG A 286 20.00 23.41 3.84
C ARG A 286 18.87 22.40 4.12
N GLU A 287 18.63 21.47 3.20
CA GLU A 287 17.59 20.44 3.39
C GLU A 287 17.94 19.43 4.49
N ILE A 288 19.22 19.05 4.60
CA ILE A 288 19.69 18.18 5.69
C ILE A 288 19.76 18.95 7.03
N GLY A 289 19.87 20.29 6.97
CA GLY A 289 19.93 21.16 8.16
C GLY A 289 21.34 21.32 8.73
N MET A 290 22.39 20.89 8.04
CA MET A 290 23.76 20.97 8.52
C MET A 290 24.80 21.15 7.41
N LYS A 291 25.99 21.65 7.76
CA LYS A 291 27.14 21.76 6.85
C LYS A 291 27.85 20.41 6.73
N ILE A 292 27.97 19.92 5.50
CA ILE A 292 28.61 18.62 5.21
C ILE A 292 29.94 18.83 4.49
N GLY A 293 30.00 19.74 3.53
CA GLY A 293 31.17 20.02 2.69
C GLY A 293 31.28 19.04 1.49
N ALA A 294 31.94 19.49 0.44
CA ALA A 294 32.01 18.80 -0.85
C ALA A 294 32.66 17.40 -0.78
N SER A 295 33.75 17.24 -0.04
CA SER A 295 34.47 15.97 0.07
C SER A 295 33.62 14.92 0.83
N ASN A 296 32.93 15.34 1.90
CA ASN A 296 32.10 14.46 2.69
C ASN A 296 30.86 14.02 1.93
N ILE A 297 30.19 14.94 1.20
CA ILE A 297 29.01 14.57 0.43
C ILE A 297 29.33 13.56 -0.69
N ILE A 298 30.51 13.65 -1.31
CA ILE A 298 31.00 12.65 -2.27
C ILE A 298 31.24 11.30 -1.58
N SER A 299 31.85 11.30 -0.39
CA SER A 299 32.07 10.08 0.39
C SER A 299 30.76 9.42 0.79
N LEU A 300 29.78 10.21 1.22
CA LEU A 300 28.44 9.73 1.58
C LEU A 300 27.67 9.21 0.36
N ALA A 301 27.80 9.89 -0.78
CA ALA A 301 27.24 9.42 -2.04
C ALA A 301 27.77 8.03 -2.42
N ASN A 302 29.08 7.82 -2.33
CA ASN A 302 29.68 6.50 -2.56
C ASN A 302 29.15 5.45 -1.57
N LYS A 303 28.96 5.82 -0.30
CA LYS A 303 28.37 4.96 0.73
C LYS A 303 26.90 4.61 0.44
N ALA A 304 26.16 5.50 -0.21
CA ALA A 304 24.79 5.27 -0.68
C ALA A 304 24.71 4.53 -2.03
N GLY A 305 25.87 4.25 -2.66
CA GLY A 305 25.96 3.53 -3.94
C GLY A 305 25.92 4.41 -5.19
N TYR A 306 26.11 5.73 -5.05
CA TYR A 306 26.22 6.67 -6.16
C TYR A 306 27.69 6.93 -6.53
N GLU A 307 27.95 7.29 -7.77
CA GLU A 307 29.14 8.05 -8.14
C GLU A 307 28.81 9.54 -8.10
N ALA A 308 29.69 10.36 -7.54
CA ALA A 308 29.46 11.79 -7.44
C ALA A 308 30.73 12.58 -7.68
N TYR A 309 30.56 13.76 -8.25
CA TYR A 309 31.67 14.71 -8.46
C TYR A 309 31.19 16.14 -8.22
N TYR A 310 32.14 16.98 -7.78
CA TYR A 310 31.90 18.37 -7.45
C TYR A 310 32.50 19.29 -8.51
N THR A 311 31.72 20.25 -8.99
CA THR A 311 32.16 21.24 -9.97
C THR A 311 31.62 22.62 -9.60
N GLY A 312 32.50 23.53 -9.26
CA GLY A 312 32.13 24.89 -8.84
C GLY A 312 31.38 24.91 -7.52
N LYS A 313 30.05 25.05 -7.55
CA LYS A 313 29.16 25.04 -6.38
C LYS A 313 28.17 23.88 -6.39
N LYS A 314 28.27 23.02 -7.42
CA LYS A 314 27.32 21.97 -7.68
C LYS A 314 27.91 20.58 -7.46
N VAL A 315 27.13 19.69 -6.95
CA VAL A 315 27.40 18.25 -6.89
C VAL A 315 26.54 17.56 -7.93
N THR A 316 27.14 16.73 -8.76
CA THR A 316 26.44 15.87 -9.71
C THR A 316 26.57 14.45 -9.26
N PHE A 317 25.44 13.76 -9.18
CA PHE A 317 25.31 12.36 -8.81
C PHE A 317 24.95 11.54 -10.04
N GLU A 318 25.66 10.47 -10.29
CA GLU A 318 25.31 9.45 -11.27
C GLU A 318 24.48 8.38 -10.58
N ILE A 319 23.26 8.16 -11.11
CA ILE A 319 22.27 7.29 -10.51
C ILE A 319 22.40 5.89 -11.11
N PRO A 320 22.62 4.85 -10.30
CA PRO A 320 22.69 3.47 -10.79
C PRO A 320 21.38 3.04 -11.47
N GLU A 321 21.49 2.19 -12.47
CA GLU A 321 20.40 1.75 -13.32
C GLU A 321 19.30 1.01 -12.54
N TYR A 322 19.65 0.34 -11.44
CA TYR A 322 18.71 -0.37 -10.57
C TYR A 322 17.90 0.57 -9.64
N ARG A 323 18.28 1.85 -9.47
CA ARG A 323 17.61 2.83 -8.62
C ARG A 323 16.43 3.45 -9.38
N THR A 324 15.29 2.76 -9.38
CA THR A 324 14.07 3.23 -10.04
C THR A 324 13.28 4.24 -9.21
N ASP A 325 13.58 4.34 -7.94
CA ASP A 325 12.97 5.19 -6.92
C ASP A 325 13.47 6.64 -6.95
N VAL A 326 14.70 6.87 -7.41
CA VAL A 326 15.30 8.19 -7.45
C VAL A 326 14.70 8.99 -8.60
N LEU A 327 13.77 9.90 -8.30
CA LEU A 327 13.04 10.71 -9.29
C LEU A 327 13.59 12.13 -9.38
N ASN A 328 14.04 12.68 -8.26
CA ASN A 328 14.52 14.05 -8.16
C ASN A 328 15.70 14.18 -7.17
N TYR A 329 16.14 15.40 -6.90
CA TYR A 329 17.31 15.65 -6.05
C TYR A 329 17.02 15.40 -4.55
N GLN A 330 15.77 15.51 -4.10
CA GLN A 330 15.40 15.24 -2.71
C GLN A 330 15.66 13.78 -2.35
N ASP A 331 15.38 12.86 -3.27
CA ASP A 331 15.63 11.43 -3.06
C ASP A 331 17.13 11.16 -2.83
N VAL A 332 17.99 11.88 -3.56
CA VAL A 332 19.45 11.79 -3.36
C VAL A 332 19.87 12.40 -2.02
N VAL A 333 19.27 13.54 -1.64
CA VAL A 333 19.55 14.21 -0.36
C VAL A 333 19.12 13.32 0.81
N GLU A 334 18.01 12.62 0.71
CA GLU A 334 17.57 11.63 1.70
C GLU A 334 18.61 10.49 1.86
N ASP A 335 19.06 9.91 0.74
CA ASP A 335 20.08 8.86 0.79
C ASP A 335 21.41 9.35 1.40
N ILE A 336 21.78 10.59 1.16
CA ILE A 336 22.96 11.21 1.80
C ILE A 336 22.75 11.34 3.31
N ALA A 337 21.55 11.73 3.76
CA ALA A 337 21.22 11.81 5.19
C ALA A 337 21.24 10.43 5.86
N ILE A 338 20.72 9.40 5.19
CA ILE A 338 20.80 8.00 5.64
C ILE A 338 22.26 7.55 5.74
N ALA A 339 23.06 7.83 4.72
CA ALA A 339 24.48 7.46 4.69
C ALA A 339 25.30 8.20 5.76
N TYR A 340 24.93 9.43 6.08
CA TYR A 340 25.51 10.19 7.20
C TYR A 340 25.14 9.56 8.54
N GLY A 341 23.89 9.18 8.70
CA GLY A 341 23.27 8.60 9.89
C GLY A 341 22.46 9.62 10.68
N TYR A 342 21.17 9.37 10.79
CA TYR A 342 20.24 10.26 11.50
C TYR A 342 20.62 10.46 12.98
N ASP A 343 21.26 9.46 13.61
CA ASP A 343 21.76 9.55 14.99
C ASP A 343 22.78 10.66 15.20
N TYR A 344 23.43 11.12 14.12
CA TYR A 344 24.45 12.19 14.16
C TYR A 344 23.90 13.56 13.74
N ILE A 345 22.62 13.64 13.35
CA ILE A 345 21.97 14.90 12.99
C ILE A 345 21.32 15.49 14.23
N ASN A 346 21.88 16.60 14.72
CA ASN A 346 21.31 17.28 15.88
C ASN A 346 20.03 18.01 15.49
N PRO A 347 18.89 17.72 16.14
CA PRO A 347 17.66 18.43 15.87
C PRO A 347 17.76 19.89 16.30
N SER A 348 17.26 20.79 15.47
CA SER A 348 17.15 22.22 15.79
C SER A 348 15.67 22.58 15.94
N PRO A 349 15.30 23.40 16.94
CA PRO A 349 13.93 23.88 17.03
C PRO A 349 13.57 24.72 15.79
N VAL A 350 12.37 24.52 15.30
CA VAL A 350 11.85 25.35 14.19
C VAL A 350 11.61 26.76 14.74
N LEU A 351 12.38 27.72 14.23
CA LEU A 351 12.19 29.13 14.54
C LEU A 351 11.08 29.68 13.65
N THR A 352 9.87 29.76 14.19
CA THR A 352 8.74 30.39 13.54
C THR A 352 8.33 31.64 14.30
N SER A 353 8.09 32.76 13.58
CA SER A 353 7.55 33.99 14.12
C SER A 353 6.02 34.04 14.06
N SER A 354 5.40 33.06 13.41
CA SER A 354 3.95 33.00 13.25
C SER A 354 3.32 32.19 14.37
N PRO A 355 2.56 32.77 15.30
CA PRO A 355 1.81 32.01 16.27
C PRO A 355 0.73 31.19 15.56
N GLY A 356 0.57 29.94 15.97
CA GLY A 356 -0.55 29.11 15.54
C GLY A 356 -1.86 29.60 16.19
N SER A 357 -2.98 29.28 15.55
CA SER A 357 -4.31 29.47 16.14
C SER A 357 -5.17 28.24 15.84
N LEU A 358 -6.09 27.93 16.75
CA LEU A 358 -7.09 26.90 16.49
C LEU A 358 -8.08 27.37 15.43
N ALA A 359 -8.54 26.46 14.59
CA ALA A 359 -9.68 26.72 13.73
C ALA A 359 -10.92 27.04 14.60
N LYS A 360 -11.80 27.92 14.09
CA LYS A 360 -13.02 28.30 14.82
C LYS A 360 -13.90 27.08 15.15
N SER A 361 -13.96 26.11 14.24
CA SER A 361 -14.65 24.82 14.44
C SER A 361 -14.09 24.06 15.63
N THR A 362 -12.75 23.84 15.69
CA THR A 362 -12.08 23.15 16.77
C THR A 362 -12.35 23.84 18.12
N TYR A 363 -12.17 25.16 18.17
CA TYR A 363 -12.46 25.93 19.39
C TYR A 363 -13.91 25.78 19.86
N THR A 364 -14.87 25.74 18.92
CA THR A 364 -16.29 25.60 19.23
C THR A 364 -16.60 24.19 19.74
N VAL A 365 -16.05 23.17 19.11
CA VAL A 365 -16.20 21.76 19.53
C VAL A 365 -15.62 21.55 20.91
N ASP A 366 -14.40 22.03 21.19
CA ASP A 366 -13.75 21.92 22.50
C ASP A 366 -14.62 22.56 23.60
N ARG A 367 -15.17 23.73 23.35
CA ARG A 367 -16.06 24.40 24.32
C ARG A 367 -17.36 23.62 24.55
N LEU A 368 -17.91 23.02 23.50
CA LEU A 368 -19.11 22.21 23.59
C LEU A 368 -18.83 20.91 24.36
N ALA A 369 -17.71 20.26 24.09
CA ALA A 369 -17.26 19.09 24.84
C ALA A 369 -17.06 19.39 26.34
N MET A 370 -16.38 20.49 26.67
CA MET A 370 -16.21 20.93 28.06
C MET A 370 -17.55 21.26 28.75
N HIS A 371 -18.51 21.80 28.00
CA HIS A 371 -19.86 22.06 28.52
C HIS A 371 -20.57 20.74 28.86
N MET A 372 -20.47 19.71 27.98
CA MET A 372 -21.05 18.39 28.23
C MET A 372 -20.41 17.67 29.40
N VAL A 373 -19.10 17.77 29.55
CA VAL A 373 -18.36 17.27 30.74
C VAL A 373 -18.87 17.96 32.00
N GLY A 374 -19.10 19.29 31.96
CA GLY A 374 -19.68 20.08 33.06
C GLY A 374 -21.10 19.65 33.43
N LEU A 375 -21.87 19.07 32.51
CA LEU A 375 -23.18 18.47 32.74
C LEU A 375 -23.12 17.02 33.27
N GLY A 376 -21.92 16.47 33.44
CA GLY A 376 -21.69 15.11 33.96
C GLY A 376 -21.73 14.02 32.88
N PHE A 377 -21.46 14.35 31.61
CA PHE A 377 -21.35 13.40 30.50
C PHE A 377 -19.91 12.99 30.26
N SER A 378 -19.69 11.73 29.88
CA SER A 378 -18.40 11.19 29.42
C SER A 378 -18.36 11.21 27.88
N GLU A 379 -17.26 11.72 27.33
CA GLU A 379 -17.03 11.74 25.89
C GLU A 379 -16.67 10.35 25.36
N MET A 380 -17.27 10.00 24.24
CA MET A 380 -17.02 8.77 23.52
C MET A 380 -16.47 9.09 22.12
N MET A 381 -15.58 8.23 21.63
CA MET A 381 -15.09 8.28 20.25
C MET A 381 -15.38 6.93 19.60
N ASN A 382 -16.21 6.94 18.58
CA ASN A 382 -16.59 5.76 17.85
C ASN A 382 -16.02 5.78 16.42
N THR A 383 -15.96 4.61 15.78
CA THR A 383 -15.56 4.53 14.38
C THR A 383 -16.63 5.14 13.47
N LEU A 384 -16.20 5.78 12.38
CA LEU A 384 -17.09 6.32 11.35
C LEU A 384 -17.80 5.21 10.56
N LEU A 385 -17.23 4.01 10.55
CA LEU A 385 -17.77 2.84 9.87
C LEU A 385 -18.71 2.06 10.77
N THR A 386 -19.84 1.63 10.18
CA THR A 386 -20.89 0.85 10.81
C THR A 386 -21.50 -0.13 9.79
N ASN A 387 -22.65 -0.69 10.09
CA ASN A 387 -23.45 -1.53 9.19
C ASN A 387 -24.93 -1.15 9.19
N GLU A 388 -25.65 -1.65 8.19
CA GLU A 388 -27.09 -1.39 8.03
C GLU A 388 -27.90 -1.86 9.24
N HIS A 389 -27.59 -3.02 9.78
CA HIS A 389 -28.27 -3.59 10.93
C HIS A 389 -28.23 -2.66 12.14
N GLY A 390 -27.02 -2.21 12.54
CA GLY A 390 -26.86 -1.30 13.68
C GLY A 390 -27.41 0.10 13.42
N ASN A 391 -27.21 0.62 12.21
CA ASN A 391 -27.54 2.02 11.88
C ASN A 391 -29.05 2.23 11.63
N TYR A 392 -29.76 1.21 11.13
CA TYR A 392 -31.18 1.31 10.75
C TYR A 392 -32.06 0.26 11.43
N GLU A 393 -31.82 -1.03 11.28
CA GLU A 393 -32.74 -2.07 11.73
C GLU A 393 -32.95 -2.05 13.25
N LEU A 394 -31.86 -2.00 14.04
CA LEU A 394 -31.95 -1.90 15.50
C LEU A 394 -32.60 -0.60 15.96
N MET A 395 -32.54 0.44 15.14
CA MET A 395 -33.20 1.73 15.39
C MET A 395 -34.66 1.75 14.97
N GLY A 396 -35.22 0.62 14.49
CA GLY A 396 -36.60 0.56 14.01
C GLY A 396 -36.84 1.33 12.71
N LEU A 397 -35.81 1.51 11.91
CA LEU A 397 -35.81 2.24 10.64
C LEU A 397 -35.52 1.30 9.48
N HIS A 398 -35.92 1.70 8.29
CA HIS A 398 -35.49 1.06 7.05
C HIS A 398 -34.34 1.86 6.43
N PRO A 399 -33.34 1.20 5.82
CA PRO A 399 -32.30 1.90 5.09
C PRO A 399 -32.95 2.75 3.99
N ASP A 400 -32.70 4.05 4.01
CA ASP A 400 -32.99 4.89 2.87
C ASP A 400 -31.92 4.67 1.78
N LYS A 401 -32.18 5.16 0.56
CA LYS A 401 -31.28 4.96 -0.56
C LYS A 401 -30.03 5.87 -0.51
N GLU A 402 -29.95 6.72 0.50
CA GLU A 402 -29.00 7.84 0.56
C GLU A 402 -27.89 7.64 1.60
N TYR A 403 -27.29 6.47 1.65
CA TYR A 403 -26.12 6.23 2.51
C TYR A 403 -24.92 5.70 1.72
N ILE A 404 -23.73 5.91 2.26
CA ILE A 404 -22.47 5.57 1.62
C ILE A 404 -22.09 4.13 2.01
N LYS A 405 -22.12 3.23 1.03
CA LYS A 405 -21.75 1.82 1.20
C LYS A 405 -20.33 1.56 0.69
N LEU A 406 -19.55 0.78 1.44
CA LEU A 406 -18.22 0.35 1.02
C LEU A 406 -18.32 -0.75 -0.05
N LYS A 407 -17.59 -0.58 -1.15
CA LYS A 407 -17.57 -1.55 -2.24
C LYS A 407 -16.93 -2.90 -1.85
N ASN A 408 -15.86 -2.85 -1.04
CA ASN A 408 -15.08 -4.02 -0.62
C ASN A 408 -14.72 -3.90 0.87
N PRO A 409 -15.67 -4.10 1.81
CA PRO A 409 -15.38 -4.01 3.23
C PRO A 409 -14.44 -5.14 3.65
N LYS A 410 -13.46 -4.82 4.51
CA LYS A 410 -12.54 -5.81 5.07
C LYS A 410 -13.15 -6.59 6.25
N ALA A 411 -14.16 -6.02 6.90
CA ALA A 411 -14.87 -6.59 8.02
C ALA A 411 -16.37 -6.59 7.72
N GLU A 412 -17.05 -7.70 7.99
CA GLU A 412 -18.48 -7.88 7.70
C GLU A 412 -19.39 -6.93 8.48
N ASN A 413 -18.92 -6.46 9.63
CA ASN A 413 -19.65 -5.53 10.51
C ASN A 413 -19.35 -4.05 10.25
N LEU A 414 -18.52 -3.70 9.24
CA LEU A 414 -18.14 -2.33 8.89
C LEU A 414 -18.32 -2.11 7.39
N THR A 415 -19.57 -1.97 6.96
CA THR A 415 -19.95 -1.98 5.53
C THR A 415 -20.39 -0.64 4.99
N MET A 416 -20.60 0.37 5.84
CA MET A 416 -21.08 1.69 5.45
C MET A 416 -20.53 2.80 6.37
N LEU A 417 -20.59 4.05 5.93
CA LEU A 417 -20.41 5.20 6.80
C LEU A 417 -21.69 5.48 7.60
N ARG A 418 -21.53 5.86 8.87
CA ARG A 418 -22.67 6.17 9.75
C ARG A 418 -23.40 7.43 9.26
N THR A 419 -24.73 7.41 9.37
CA THR A 419 -25.59 8.56 9.01
C THR A 419 -25.99 9.42 10.20
N TRP A 420 -25.76 8.91 11.41
CA TRP A 420 -25.96 9.58 12.69
C TRP A 420 -25.10 8.93 13.79
N LEU A 421 -25.00 9.60 14.95
CA LEU A 421 -24.13 9.18 16.05
C LEU A 421 -24.81 8.23 17.04
N LEU A 422 -26.13 8.40 17.20
CA LEU A 422 -26.92 7.71 18.23
C LEU A 422 -26.74 6.20 18.26
N PRO A 423 -26.76 5.44 17.15
CA PRO A 423 -26.59 3.98 17.20
C PRO A 423 -25.24 3.56 17.79
N SER A 424 -24.18 4.33 17.54
CA SER A 424 -22.85 4.05 18.09
C SER A 424 -22.84 4.25 19.61
N LEU A 425 -23.46 5.31 20.12
CA LEU A 425 -23.57 5.57 21.56
C LEU A 425 -24.43 4.51 22.26
N LEU A 426 -25.54 4.04 21.66
CA LEU A 426 -26.34 2.94 22.22
C LEU A 426 -25.56 1.64 22.32
N LYS A 427 -24.67 1.37 21.36
CA LYS A 427 -23.75 0.25 21.45
C LYS A 427 -22.78 0.41 22.63
N ASN A 428 -22.27 1.61 22.89
CA ASN A 428 -21.43 1.87 24.06
C ASN A 428 -22.20 1.65 25.37
N VAL A 429 -23.44 2.16 25.48
CA VAL A 429 -24.31 1.88 26.64
C VAL A 429 -24.49 0.38 26.84
N SER A 430 -24.81 -0.36 25.79
CA SER A 430 -24.96 -1.83 25.83
C SER A 430 -23.71 -2.57 26.36
N MET A 431 -22.53 -2.03 26.09
CA MET A 431 -21.25 -2.60 26.54
C MET A 431 -20.90 -2.21 28.00
N SER A 432 -21.52 -1.16 28.53
CA SER A 432 -21.24 -0.59 29.87
C SER A 432 -22.17 -1.11 30.97
N LEU A 433 -23.01 -2.10 30.70
CA LEU A 433 -24.05 -2.60 31.62
C LEU A 433 -23.56 -3.14 33.00
N THR A 434 -22.25 -3.27 33.18
CA THR A 434 -21.64 -3.68 34.46
C THR A 434 -21.24 -2.52 35.36
N GLU A 435 -21.35 -1.27 34.89
CA GLU A 435 -20.97 -0.08 35.62
C GLU A 435 -22.17 0.50 36.42
N LYS A 436 -21.90 1.48 37.28
CA LYS A 436 -22.95 2.16 38.03
C LYS A 436 -23.67 3.19 37.17
N MET A 437 -25.02 3.16 37.19
CA MET A 437 -25.83 4.22 36.57
C MET A 437 -25.77 5.53 37.33
N PRO A 438 -26.06 6.68 36.69
CA PRO A 438 -26.51 6.85 35.31
C PRO A 438 -25.37 6.76 34.31
N TYR A 439 -25.66 6.26 33.07
CA TYR A 439 -24.75 6.32 31.95
C TYR A 439 -25.05 7.57 31.11
N ASN A 440 -24.26 8.60 31.29
CA ASN A 440 -24.33 9.84 30.53
C ASN A 440 -23.16 9.87 29.55
N LEU A 441 -23.44 9.62 28.28
CA LEU A 441 -22.44 9.54 27.22
C LEU A 441 -22.74 10.60 26.16
N PHE A 442 -21.68 11.18 25.58
CA PHE A 442 -21.83 12.04 24.40
C PHE A 442 -20.71 11.79 23.39
N GLU A 443 -20.97 12.20 22.15
CA GLU A 443 -20.02 12.19 21.06
C GLU A 443 -20.22 13.44 20.20
N ILE A 444 -19.13 14.07 19.79
CA ILE A 444 -19.12 15.16 18.83
C ILE A 444 -18.24 14.74 17.66
N ASP A 445 -18.86 14.37 16.53
CA ASP A 445 -18.10 13.88 15.40
C ASP A 445 -18.95 13.93 14.11
N SER A 446 -18.36 13.48 13.01
CA SER A 446 -18.97 13.48 11.68
C SER A 446 -19.98 12.37 11.49
N ALA A 447 -21.06 12.69 10.80
CA ALA A 447 -22.01 11.77 10.17
C ALA A 447 -22.12 12.09 8.67
N PHE A 448 -22.48 11.11 7.86
CA PHE A 448 -22.37 11.19 6.41
C PHE A 448 -23.71 10.93 5.73
N GLY A 449 -23.93 11.59 4.61
CA GLY A 449 -25.12 11.42 3.79
C GLY A 449 -24.87 11.69 2.32
N ILE A 450 -25.86 11.39 1.49
CA ILE A 450 -25.91 11.73 0.08
C ILE A 450 -27.10 12.64 -0.13
N GLY A 451 -26.89 13.85 -0.69
CA GLY A 451 -27.94 14.78 -1.06
C GLY A 451 -27.87 15.10 -2.54
N GLY A 452 -28.78 14.54 -3.32
CA GLY A 452 -28.68 14.59 -4.79
C GLY A 452 -27.43 13.84 -5.26
N ASP A 453 -26.55 14.50 -6.02
CA ASP A 453 -25.29 13.91 -6.51
C ASP A 453 -24.06 14.22 -5.61
N ALA A 454 -24.26 14.88 -4.47
CA ALA A 454 -23.19 15.32 -3.59
C ALA A 454 -23.13 14.49 -2.29
N LEU A 455 -21.91 14.18 -1.87
CA LEU A 455 -21.64 13.64 -0.53
C LEU A 455 -21.59 14.82 0.44
N HIS A 456 -22.16 14.63 1.63
CA HIS A 456 -22.00 15.58 2.73
C HIS A 456 -21.45 14.88 3.96
N GLU A 457 -20.68 15.65 4.68
CA GLU A 457 -20.18 15.36 5.99
C GLU A 457 -20.69 16.46 6.93
N ASP A 458 -21.47 16.04 7.93
CA ASP A 458 -22.03 16.94 8.91
C ASP A 458 -21.41 16.67 10.27
N MET A 459 -20.85 17.70 10.91
CA MET A 459 -20.47 17.65 12.31
C MET A 459 -21.74 17.61 13.17
N ARG A 460 -21.84 16.64 14.08
CA ARG A 460 -22.99 16.46 14.97
C ARG A 460 -22.55 16.32 16.41
N ILE A 461 -23.44 16.66 17.32
CA ILE A 461 -23.37 16.23 18.72
C ILE A 461 -24.52 15.29 19.01
N CYS A 462 -24.22 14.18 19.65
CA CYS A 462 -25.22 13.29 20.22
C CYS A 462 -24.92 13.10 21.70
N ALA A 463 -25.97 13.09 22.52
CA ALA A 463 -25.89 12.78 23.94
C ALA A 463 -26.97 11.75 24.31
N VAL A 464 -26.59 10.79 25.14
CA VAL A 464 -27.46 9.70 25.64
C VAL A 464 -27.40 9.68 27.16
N SER A 465 -28.56 9.61 27.80
CA SER A 465 -28.67 9.42 29.26
C SER A 465 -29.53 8.19 29.53
N THR A 466 -28.96 7.21 30.26
CA THR A 466 -29.63 5.97 30.65
C THR A 466 -29.69 5.90 32.17
N ASP A 467 -30.91 5.84 32.69
CA ASP A 467 -31.19 5.72 34.14
C ASP A 467 -32.57 5.15 34.34
N SER A 468 -32.85 4.52 35.45
CA SER A 468 -34.17 3.94 35.79
C SER A 468 -35.31 4.96 35.78
N ARG A 469 -35.05 6.26 35.80
CA ARG A 469 -36.03 7.35 35.81
C ARG A 469 -35.84 8.32 34.63
N ALA A 470 -34.98 7.96 33.65
CA ALA A 470 -34.74 8.80 32.49
C ALA A 470 -36.04 9.07 31.71
N ASN A 471 -36.28 10.30 31.37
CA ASN A 471 -37.51 10.75 30.71
C ASN A 471 -37.26 11.92 29.75
N PHE A 472 -38.28 12.33 28.97
CA PHE A 472 -38.21 13.40 27.99
C PHE A 472 -37.63 14.72 28.52
N ASN A 473 -37.95 15.06 29.80
CA ASN A 473 -37.47 16.34 30.37
C ASN A 473 -35.96 16.34 30.57
N ASP A 474 -35.32 15.19 30.74
CA ASP A 474 -33.86 15.10 30.87
C ASP A 474 -33.18 15.48 29.53
N ALA A 475 -33.64 14.90 28.42
CA ALA A 475 -33.18 15.28 27.08
C ALA A 475 -33.46 16.75 26.77
N LYS A 476 -34.64 17.25 27.16
CA LYS A 476 -35.01 18.66 27.00
C LYS A 476 -34.12 19.59 27.84
N ALA A 477 -33.76 19.20 29.05
CA ALA A 477 -32.87 20.01 29.91
C ALA A 477 -31.47 20.13 29.28
N ILE A 478 -30.92 19.05 28.75
CA ILE A 478 -29.64 19.07 28.03
C ILE A 478 -29.73 19.98 26.81
N PHE A 479 -30.79 19.83 26.01
CA PHE A 479 -31.06 20.70 24.86
C PHE A 479 -31.11 22.18 25.25
N LEU A 480 -31.87 22.55 26.28
CA LEU A 480 -31.98 23.93 26.73
C LEU A 480 -30.64 24.50 27.21
N SER A 481 -29.86 23.69 27.92
CA SER A 481 -28.52 24.08 28.37
C SER A 481 -27.58 24.39 27.20
N ILE A 482 -27.50 23.50 26.20
CA ILE A 482 -26.67 23.70 25.00
C ILE A 482 -27.17 24.92 24.20
N ASN A 483 -28.48 24.97 23.93
CA ASN A 483 -29.09 26.03 23.11
C ASN A 483 -28.84 27.42 23.70
N SER A 484 -28.98 27.57 25.04
CA SER A 484 -28.76 28.84 25.71
C SER A 484 -27.28 29.22 25.80
N SER A 485 -26.42 28.28 26.18
CA SER A 485 -24.99 28.52 26.39
C SER A 485 -24.24 28.85 25.09
N PHE A 486 -24.70 28.35 23.98
CA PHE A 486 -24.12 28.60 22.65
C PHE A 486 -24.96 29.54 21.78
N ALA A 487 -26.03 30.10 22.33
CA ALA A 487 -26.93 31.05 21.64
C ALA A 487 -27.39 30.53 20.26
N MET A 488 -27.73 29.25 20.14
CA MET A 488 -28.02 28.63 18.86
C MET A 488 -29.34 29.07 18.23
N GLY A 489 -30.28 29.60 19.01
CA GLY A 489 -31.59 30.06 18.53
C GLY A 489 -32.50 28.92 18.04
N LEU A 490 -32.38 27.74 18.66
CA LEU A 490 -33.14 26.55 18.29
C LEU A 490 -34.49 26.50 18.98
N SER A 491 -35.48 25.89 18.31
CA SER A 491 -36.82 25.66 18.84
C SER A 491 -37.20 24.20 18.73
N LEU A 492 -38.20 23.80 19.52
CA LEU A 492 -38.74 22.43 19.48
C LEU A 492 -40.09 22.43 18.74
N SER A 493 -40.34 21.37 17.99
CA SER A 493 -41.63 21.09 17.39
C SER A 493 -42.01 19.64 17.60
N GLU A 494 -43.30 19.35 17.57
CA GLU A 494 -43.80 17.96 17.67
C GLU A 494 -43.13 17.05 16.64
N ALA A 495 -42.79 15.83 17.05
CA ALA A 495 -42.12 14.85 16.23
C ALA A 495 -42.82 13.48 16.28
N SER A 496 -42.72 12.76 15.16
CA SER A 496 -43.01 11.32 15.09
C SER A 496 -41.85 10.65 14.39
N HIS A 497 -41.17 9.72 15.07
CA HIS A 497 -39.98 9.04 14.55
C HIS A 497 -39.91 7.62 15.08
N GLY A 498 -39.60 6.65 14.21
CA GLY A 498 -39.68 5.21 14.54
C GLY A 498 -38.79 4.74 15.69
N SER A 499 -37.73 5.44 15.97
CA SER A 499 -36.80 5.12 17.06
C SER A 499 -37.24 5.63 18.43
N PHE A 500 -38.29 6.46 18.51
CA PHE A 500 -38.71 7.15 19.73
C PHE A 500 -40.14 6.78 20.13
N ILE A 501 -40.49 6.97 21.42
CA ILE A 501 -41.84 6.83 21.93
C ILE A 501 -42.67 8.01 21.38
N GLN A 502 -43.82 7.66 20.76
CA GLN A 502 -44.73 8.65 20.23
C GLN A 502 -45.24 9.58 21.34
N GLY A 503 -45.23 10.89 21.09
CA GLY A 503 -45.63 11.91 22.08
C GLY A 503 -44.53 12.23 23.11
N ARG A 504 -43.38 11.53 23.05
CA ARG A 504 -42.22 11.77 23.92
C ARG A 504 -40.95 12.07 23.14
N CYS A 505 -41.08 12.67 21.96
CA CYS A 505 -39.95 13.16 21.13
C CYS A 505 -40.32 14.51 20.49
N ALA A 506 -39.29 15.25 20.14
CA ALA A 506 -39.42 16.53 19.47
C ALA A 506 -38.32 16.73 18.42
N TYR A 507 -38.68 17.30 17.27
CA TYR A 507 -37.68 17.77 16.32
C TYR A 507 -37.07 19.09 16.79
N ILE A 508 -35.77 19.20 16.64
CA ILE A 508 -35.02 20.46 16.87
C ILE A 508 -34.97 21.23 15.56
N LYS A 509 -35.38 22.50 15.60
CA LYS A 509 -35.51 23.33 14.42
C LYS A 509 -34.68 24.61 14.51
N LYS A 510 -34.11 25.02 13.37
CA LYS A 510 -33.48 26.33 13.16
C LYS A 510 -34.06 26.98 11.92
N GLY A 511 -34.75 28.14 12.09
CA GLY A 511 -35.38 28.83 10.96
C GLY A 511 -36.37 27.95 10.16
N GLY A 512 -37.08 27.01 10.83
CA GLY A 512 -38.02 26.11 10.18
C GLY A 512 -37.39 24.78 9.67
N LYS A 513 -36.07 24.74 9.41
CA LYS A 513 -35.34 23.51 9.02
C LYS A 513 -35.19 22.59 10.23
N THR A 514 -35.42 21.30 10.06
CA THR A 514 -35.09 20.29 11.08
C THR A 514 -33.58 20.05 11.10
N VAL A 515 -32.97 20.28 12.26
CA VAL A 515 -31.52 20.16 12.48
C VAL A 515 -31.16 19.14 13.55
N GLY A 516 -32.15 18.41 14.10
CA GLY A 516 -31.92 17.40 15.10
C GLY A 516 -33.20 16.81 15.65
N ILE A 517 -33.04 15.92 16.62
CA ILE A 517 -34.15 15.25 17.33
C ILE A 517 -33.74 14.99 18.77
N LEU A 518 -34.70 14.99 19.69
CA LEU A 518 -34.53 14.57 21.06
C LEU A 518 -35.75 13.79 21.56
N GLY A 519 -35.57 12.95 22.57
CA GLY A 519 -36.68 12.24 23.19
C GLY A 519 -36.31 10.95 23.91
N GLU A 520 -37.36 10.22 24.32
CA GLU A 520 -37.26 8.88 24.92
C GLU A 520 -37.21 7.82 23.83
N LEU A 521 -36.24 6.93 23.89
CA LEU A 521 -36.08 5.85 22.93
C LEU A 521 -37.19 4.81 23.07
N HIS A 522 -37.66 4.27 21.96
CA HIS A 522 -38.69 3.26 21.92
C HIS A 522 -38.18 1.94 22.52
N PRO A 523 -38.98 1.21 23.37
CA PRO A 523 -38.55 -0.05 23.99
C PRO A 523 -38.04 -1.11 23.01
N LYS A 524 -38.54 -1.16 21.78
CA LYS A 524 -38.03 -2.06 20.73
C LYS A 524 -36.56 -1.75 20.34
N VAL A 525 -36.19 -0.47 20.32
CA VAL A 525 -34.82 -0.05 20.04
C VAL A 525 -33.91 -0.47 21.20
N LEU A 526 -34.35 -0.19 22.44
CA LEU A 526 -33.60 -0.57 23.65
C LEU A 526 -33.37 -2.09 23.70
N ALA A 527 -34.44 -2.88 23.47
CA ALA A 527 -34.34 -4.33 23.40
C ALA A 527 -33.39 -4.83 22.29
N GLY A 528 -33.40 -4.17 21.13
CA GLY A 528 -32.47 -4.47 20.03
C GLY A 528 -31.01 -4.28 20.42
N PHE A 529 -30.68 -3.24 21.18
CA PHE A 529 -29.35 -3.00 21.73
C PHE A 529 -29.10 -3.70 23.06
N LYS A 530 -30.06 -4.50 23.59
CA LYS A 530 -29.97 -5.18 24.89
C LYS A 530 -29.78 -4.21 26.06
N ILE A 531 -30.44 -3.05 26.00
CA ILE A 531 -30.52 -2.07 27.07
C ILE A 531 -31.85 -2.27 27.80
N GLU A 532 -31.82 -2.46 29.11
CA GLU A 532 -32.98 -2.76 29.92
C GLU A 532 -33.62 -1.50 30.53
N GLU A 533 -32.82 -0.45 30.71
CA GLU A 533 -33.22 0.78 31.38
C GLU A 533 -33.72 1.85 30.40
N PRO A 534 -34.68 2.69 30.85
CA PRO A 534 -35.10 3.85 30.07
C PRO A 534 -33.93 4.71 29.63
N THR A 535 -33.96 5.13 28.37
CA THR A 535 -32.88 5.89 27.78
C THR A 535 -33.44 7.06 26.99
N THR A 536 -32.88 8.24 27.23
CA THR A 536 -33.17 9.45 26.49
C THR A 536 -31.97 9.91 25.69
N CYS A 537 -32.21 10.61 24.61
CA CYS A 537 -31.13 11.15 23.80
C CYS A 537 -31.49 12.46 23.12
N LEU A 538 -30.45 13.14 22.68
CA LEU A 538 -30.56 14.23 21.71
C LEU A 538 -29.46 14.07 20.66
N GLU A 539 -29.76 14.45 19.41
CA GLU A 539 -28.74 14.61 18.36
C GLU A 539 -29.00 15.92 17.61
N ILE A 540 -27.96 16.73 17.42
CA ILE A 540 -28.02 18.06 16.74
C ILE A 540 -26.96 18.12 15.66
N ASN A 541 -27.32 18.53 14.45
CA ASN A 541 -26.41 18.86 13.38
C ASN A 541 -25.75 20.24 13.66
N LEU A 542 -24.45 20.22 13.96
CA LEU A 542 -23.67 21.42 14.29
C LEU A 542 -23.29 22.21 13.03
N SER A 543 -23.09 21.53 11.90
CA SER A 543 -22.81 22.21 10.64
C SER A 543 -23.97 23.14 10.23
N ASP A 544 -25.20 22.66 10.37
CA ASP A 544 -26.39 23.47 10.11
C ASP A 544 -26.66 24.54 11.20
N THR A 545 -26.21 24.33 12.43
CA THR A 545 -26.56 25.20 13.55
C THR A 545 -25.48 26.23 13.88
N LEU A 546 -24.23 25.86 13.83
CA LEU A 546 -23.07 26.68 14.18
C LEU A 546 -22.18 27.03 12.98
N GLY A 547 -22.39 26.40 11.84
CA GLY A 547 -21.60 26.61 10.62
C GLY A 547 -20.16 26.06 10.75
N ILE A 548 -20.01 24.88 11.37
CA ILE A 548 -18.71 24.23 11.64
C ILE A 548 -18.65 22.85 11.01
#